data_ee0eb879569eca724a5426d9d2ca55f4
#
_entry.id   ee0eb879569eca724a5426d9d2ca55f4
#
_cell.length_a   1.000
_cell.length_b   1.000
_cell.length_c   1.000
_cell.angle_alpha   90.00
_cell.angle_beta   90.00
_cell.angle_gamma   90.00
#
_symmetry.space_group_name_H-M   'P 1'
#
loop_
_entity.id
_entity.type
_entity.pdbx_description
1 polymer ?
#
loop_
_entity_poly.entity_id
_entity_poly.type
_entity_poly.pdbx_seq_one_letter_code
_entity_poly.pdbx_strand_id
1 'polypeptide(L)'
;MIKPYQITKENRYLGLPLGFGFLGATYALSAFVYFQPYFFGNGTIYLQVVVRTFAFIFLCMTYYFSRNSTKNSRHLWNTTLILLIIVFATSVILLNIPQVSLPSYQLISSITRVFNLICIVYLCAHTLRSHIEKPEPDTILSPFGYILLGISQYSLIIYANDNSMSAWWGALAIRWAGLAIFLIIAFRSFWNTKKNGLITPKKRVLDEKNNA
;
A
#
# COMPACT_ATOMS: atom_id res chain seq x y z
N MET A 1 -4.65 -12.75 -1.17
CA MET A 1 -4.59 -11.69 -2.19
C MET A 1 -4.06 -12.15 -3.56
N ILE A 2 -3.29 -13.22 -3.66
CA ILE A 2 -2.75 -13.75 -4.94
C ILE A 2 -3.77 -14.61 -5.71
N LYS A 3 -4.75 -15.22 -5.02
CA LYS A 3 -5.78 -16.09 -5.65
C LYS A 3 -6.58 -15.43 -6.79
N PRO A 4 -7.06 -14.18 -6.70
CA PRO A 4 -7.75 -13.54 -7.82
C PRO A 4 -6.88 -13.47 -9.08
N TYR A 5 -5.59 -13.19 -8.93
CA TYR A 5 -4.64 -13.21 -10.04
C TYR A 5 -4.47 -14.62 -10.62
N GLN A 6 -4.38 -15.64 -9.79
CA GLN A 6 -4.25 -17.04 -10.27
C GLN A 6 -5.48 -17.51 -11.07
N ILE A 7 -6.67 -17.01 -10.71
CA ILE A 7 -7.94 -17.36 -11.38
C ILE A 7 -8.13 -16.55 -12.65
N THR A 8 -7.91 -15.24 -12.60
CA THR A 8 -8.19 -14.30 -13.71
C THR A 8 -6.99 -14.04 -14.61
N LYS A 9 -5.76 -14.32 -14.12
CA LYS A 9 -4.47 -13.96 -14.74
C LYS A 9 -4.36 -12.47 -15.12
N GLU A 10 -5.11 -11.60 -14.46
CA GLU A 10 -5.09 -10.17 -14.69
C GLU A 10 -4.09 -9.48 -13.75
N ASN A 11 -3.09 -8.83 -14.32
CA ASN A 11 -1.98 -8.17 -13.62
C ASN A 11 -2.46 -7.08 -12.63
N ARG A 12 -3.65 -6.51 -12.83
CA ARG A 12 -4.22 -5.51 -11.92
C ARG A 12 -4.39 -6.01 -10.49
N TYR A 13 -4.62 -7.31 -10.29
CA TYR A 13 -4.73 -7.89 -8.95
C TYR A 13 -3.40 -8.06 -8.22
N LEU A 14 -2.27 -7.90 -8.92
CA LEU A 14 -0.95 -7.89 -8.28
C LEU A 14 -0.61 -6.55 -7.62
N GLY A 15 -1.28 -5.46 -8.01
CA GLY A 15 -0.98 -4.14 -7.48
C GLY A 15 -1.19 -4.00 -5.98
N LEU A 16 -2.26 -4.60 -5.42
CA LEU A 16 -2.50 -4.59 -3.97
C LEU A 16 -1.39 -5.29 -3.18
N PRO A 17 -1.03 -6.56 -3.48
CA PRO A 17 0.09 -7.22 -2.81
C PRO A 17 1.41 -6.47 -2.97
N LEU A 18 1.70 -5.93 -4.16
CA LEU A 18 2.90 -5.15 -4.42
C LEU A 18 2.90 -3.85 -3.60
N GLY A 19 1.81 -3.09 -3.59
CA GLY A 19 1.71 -1.85 -2.82
C GLY A 19 1.92 -2.08 -1.33
N PHE A 20 1.28 -3.09 -0.73
CA PHE A 20 1.50 -3.45 0.66
C PHE A 20 2.89 -4.06 0.91
N GLY A 21 3.44 -4.81 -0.06
CA GLY A 21 4.81 -5.31 -0.02
C GLY A 21 5.83 -4.17 0.04
N PHE A 22 5.71 -3.16 -0.84
CA PHE A 22 6.55 -1.97 -0.80
C PHE A 22 6.38 -1.17 0.50
N LEU A 23 5.15 -1.05 1.00
CA LEU A 23 4.88 -0.36 2.25
C LEU A 23 5.55 -1.09 3.42
N GLY A 24 5.45 -2.42 3.48
CA GLY A 24 6.13 -3.27 4.46
C GLY A 24 7.65 -3.15 4.36
N ALA A 25 8.21 -3.23 3.16
CA ALA A 25 9.64 -3.04 2.92
C ALA A 25 10.14 -1.67 3.39
N THR A 26 9.34 -0.60 3.17
CA THR A 26 9.67 0.75 3.67
C THR A 26 9.74 0.79 5.19
N TYR A 27 8.81 0.14 5.88
CA TYR A 27 8.82 0.13 7.34
C TYR A 27 9.94 -0.73 7.90
N ALA A 28 10.24 -1.87 7.27
CA ALA A 28 11.40 -2.68 7.62
C ALA A 28 12.72 -1.91 7.42
N LEU A 29 12.86 -1.22 6.30
CA LEU A 29 14.00 -0.36 6.01
C LEU A 29 14.11 0.78 7.04
N SER A 30 12.99 1.40 7.42
CA SER A 30 12.97 2.46 8.44
C SER A 30 13.42 1.94 9.81
N ALA A 31 12.99 0.75 10.21
CA ALA A 31 13.43 0.11 11.43
C ALA A 31 14.93 -0.21 11.39
N PHE A 32 15.40 -0.76 10.27
CA PHE A 32 16.81 -1.09 10.09
C PHE A 32 17.72 0.15 10.17
N VAL A 33 17.35 1.24 9.51
CA VAL A 33 18.11 2.51 9.55
C VAL A 33 18.13 3.12 10.96
N TYR A 34 17.08 2.94 11.74
CA TYR A 34 17.06 3.38 13.13
C TYR A 34 18.11 2.65 13.98
N PHE A 35 18.31 1.35 13.74
CA PHE A 35 19.33 0.56 14.48
C PHE A 35 20.75 0.77 13.94
N GLN A 36 20.90 0.99 12.62
CA GLN A 36 22.20 1.13 11.96
C GLN A 36 22.21 2.29 10.95
N PRO A 37 22.23 3.55 11.41
CA PRO A 37 22.05 4.73 10.55
C PRO A 37 23.17 4.93 9.51
N TYR A 38 24.34 4.35 9.74
CA TYR A 38 25.52 4.54 8.87
C TYR A 38 25.75 3.42 7.85
N PHE A 39 24.95 2.35 7.88
CA PHE A 39 25.21 1.17 7.04
C PHE A 39 25.06 1.44 5.53
N PHE A 40 24.07 2.23 5.15
CA PHE A 40 23.80 2.56 3.73
C PHE A 40 24.12 4.02 3.36
N GLY A 41 24.72 4.79 4.23
CA GLY A 41 25.01 6.19 4.00
C GLY A 41 23.78 7.12 3.95
N ASN A 42 23.99 8.37 3.53
CA ASN A 42 22.96 9.40 3.52
C ASN A 42 21.79 9.11 2.55
N GLY A 43 22.01 8.33 1.50
CA GLY A 43 20.98 7.97 0.50
C GLY A 43 19.83 7.13 1.05
N THR A 44 20.05 6.38 2.13
CA THR A 44 19.06 5.44 2.69
C THR A 44 17.82 6.16 3.22
N ILE A 45 18.00 7.36 3.80
CA ILE A 45 16.89 8.16 4.33
C ILE A 45 15.96 8.61 3.17
N TYR A 46 16.53 9.01 2.04
CA TYR A 46 15.77 9.37 0.84
C TYR A 46 15.09 8.15 0.22
N LEU A 47 15.78 7.00 0.19
CA LEU A 47 15.24 5.76 -0.34
C LEU A 47 13.93 5.35 0.38
N GLN A 48 13.88 5.47 1.71
CA GLN A 48 12.65 5.19 2.47
C GLN A 48 11.46 6.05 2.00
N VAL A 49 11.71 7.34 1.76
CA VAL A 49 10.68 8.27 1.31
C VAL A 49 10.20 7.89 -0.09
N VAL A 50 11.12 7.58 -0.99
CA VAL A 50 10.83 7.16 -2.37
C VAL A 50 10.01 5.87 -2.38
N VAL A 51 10.48 4.81 -1.70
CA VAL A 51 9.77 3.51 -1.67
C VAL A 51 8.36 3.65 -1.09
N ARG A 52 8.19 4.48 -0.04
CA ARG A 52 6.87 4.74 0.55
C ARG A 52 5.92 5.44 -0.41
N THR A 53 6.40 6.44 -1.12
CA THR A 53 5.61 7.18 -2.12
C THR A 53 5.17 6.23 -3.24
N PHE A 54 6.08 5.39 -3.72
CA PHE A 54 5.76 4.36 -4.70
C PHE A 54 4.71 3.38 -4.20
N ALA A 55 4.77 2.96 -2.94
CA ALA A 55 3.76 2.07 -2.37
C ALA A 55 2.35 2.68 -2.45
N PHE A 56 2.18 3.96 -2.11
CA PHE A 56 0.90 4.64 -2.23
C PHE A 56 0.45 4.82 -3.67
N ILE A 57 1.36 5.13 -4.60
CA ILE A 57 1.04 5.23 -6.03
C ILE A 57 0.55 3.88 -6.55
N PHE A 58 1.22 2.76 -6.22
CA PHE A 58 0.79 1.43 -6.60
C PHE A 58 -0.61 1.09 -6.08
N LEU A 59 -0.89 1.44 -4.83
CA LEU A 59 -2.22 1.26 -4.26
C LEU A 59 -3.27 2.08 -5.01
N CYS A 60 -3.01 3.36 -5.26
CA CYS A 60 -3.91 4.23 -6.02
C CYS A 60 -4.19 3.68 -7.43
N MET A 61 -3.13 3.28 -8.14
CA MET A 61 -3.27 2.65 -9.46
C MET A 61 -4.16 1.40 -9.41
N THR A 62 -3.94 0.54 -8.42
CA THR A 62 -4.71 -0.70 -8.30
C THR A 62 -6.19 -0.41 -8.13
N TYR A 63 -6.54 0.53 -7.25
CA TYR A 63 -7.93 0.92 -7.03
C TYR A 63 -8.54 1.60 -8.26
N TYR A 64 -7.80 2.47 -8.93
CA TYR A 64 -8.26 3.13 -10.15
C TYR A 64 -8.59 2.13 -11.26
N PHE A 65 -7.67 1.22 -11.58
CA PHE A 65 -7.84 0.24 -12.65
C PHE A 65 -8.78 -0.90 -12.28
N SER A 66 -8.96 -1.20 -10.99
CA SER A 66 -9.96 -2.17 -10.55
C SER A 66 -11.37 -1.76 -10.90
N ARG A 67 -11.66 -0.47 -10.93
CA ARG A 67 -12.98 0.08 -11.24
C ARG A 67 -13.24 0.18 -12.74
N ASN A 68 -12.24 0.55 -13.53
CA ASN A 68 -12.36 0.82 -14.97
C ASN A 68 -11.97 -0.41 -15.79
N SER A 69 -12.87 -1.40 -15.86
CA SER A 69 -12.65 -2.66 -16.62
C SER A 69 -12.99 -2.50 -18.10
N THR A 70 -12.27 -1.66 -18.83
CA THR A 70 -12.36 -1.58 -20.30
C THR A 70 -11.26 -2.44 -20.95
N LYS A 71 -11.47 -2.87 -22.22
CA LYS A 71 -10.44 -3.64 -22.98
C LYS A 71 -9.08 -2.93 -23.02
N ASN A 72 -9.07 -1.59 -23.05
CA ASN A 72 -7.86 -0.77 -23.03
C ASN A 72 -7.22 -0.64 -21.64
N SER A 73 -7.93 -0.99 -20.56
CA SER A 73 -7.41 -0.81 -19.21
C SER A 73 -6.19 -1.70 -18.93
N ARG A 74 -6.08 -2.86 -19.57
CA ARG A 74 -4.94 -3.77 -19.42
C ARG A 74 -3.64 -3.19 -20.02
N HIS A 75 -3.74 -2.59 -21.19
CA HIS A 75 -2.58 -1.93 -21.81
C HIS A 75 -2.17 -0.70 -21.02
N LEU A 76 -3.12 0.13 -20.62
CA LEU A 76 -2.86 1.29 -19.77
C LEU A 76 -2.21 0.88 -18.43
N TRP A 77 -2.72 -0.16 -17.78
CA TRP A 77 -2.11 -0.70 -16.57
C TRP A 77 -0.64 -1.08 -16.78
N ASN A 78 -0.36 -1.89 -17.80
CA ASN A 78 1.01 -2.35 -18.06
C ASN A 78 1.93 -1.17 -18.41
N THR A 79 1.48 -0.23 -19.24
CA THR A 79 2.26 0.96 -19.60
C THR A 79 2.55 1.83 -18.38
N THR A 80 1.54 2.09 -17.54
CA THR A 80 1.70 2.89 -16.32
C THR A 80 2.61 2.17 -15.32
N LEU A 81 2.50 0.85 -15.20
CA LEU A 81 3.38 0.04 -14.34
C LEU A 81 4.84 0.13 -14.79
N ILE A 82 5.11 -0.04 -16.10
CA ILE A 82 6.45 0.05 -16.67
C ILE A 82 7.03 1.46 -16.43
N LEU A 83 6.26 2.51 -16.74
CA LEU A 83 6.67 3.89 -16.51
C LEU A 83 7.03 4.11 -15.03
N LEU A 84 6.20 3.62 -14.13
CA LEU A 84 6.39 3.76 -12.69
C LEU A 84 7.66 3.05 -12.23
N ILE A 85 7.92 1.83 -12.73
CA ILE A 85 9.14 1.07 -12.42
C ILE A 85 10.38 1.82 -12.94
N ILE A 86 10.31 2.39 -14.15
CA ILE A 86 11.42 3.18 -14.72
C ILE A 86 11.71 4.39 -13.83
N VAL A 87 10.68 5.16 -13.45
CA VAL A 87 10.83 6.33 -12.57
C VAL A 87 11.41 5.91 -11.21
N PHE A 88 10.95 4.79 -10.66
CA PHE A 88 11.48 4.24 -9.40
C PHE A 88 12.97 3.88 -9.54
N ALA A 89 13.33 3.10 -10.54
CA ALA A 89 14.71 2.69 -10.78
C ALA A 89 15.62 3.91 -10.99
N THR A 90 15.18 4.90 -11.77
CA THR A 90 15.90 6.15 -11.98
C THR A 90 16.09 6.92 -10.66
N SER A 91 15.06 7.00 -9.82
CA SER A 91 15.14 7.65 -8.51
C SER A 91 16.16 6.95 -7.60
N VAL A 92 16.16 5.61 -7.57
CA VAL A 92 17.12 4.82 -6.78
C VAL A 92 18.56 5.02 -7.29
N ILE A 93 18.76 5.05 -8.61
CA ILE A 93 20.07 5.28 -9.22
C ILE A 93 20.59 6.69 -8.87
N LEU A 94 19.75 7.72 -9.02
CA LEU A 94 20.11 9.10 -8.70
C LEU A 94 20.54 9.28 -7.24
N LEU A 95 19.90 8.58 -6.30
CA LEU A 95 20.25 8.61 -4.89
C LEU A 95 21.64 8.04 -4.58
N ASN A 96 22.16 7.19 -5.45
CA ASN A 96 23.45 6.52 -5.28
C ASN A 96 24.60 7.24 -6.03
N ILE A 97 24.33 8.30 -6.79
CA ILE A 97 25.35 9.08 -7.48
C ILE A 97 25.93 10.13 -6.52
N PRO A 98 27.20 10.04 -6.11
CA PRO A 98 27.78 10.91 -5.07
C PRO A 98 27.94 12.37 -5.49
N GLN A 99 27.80 12.70 -6.78
CA GLN A 99 27.99 14.04 -7.33
C GLN A 99 26.69 14.85 -7.44
N VAL A 100 25.52 14.23 -7.17
CA VAL A 100 24.24 14.93 -7.25
C VAL A 100 23.97 15.62 -5.92
N SER A 101 23.90 16.95 -5.94
CA SER A 101 23.44 17.75 -4.80
C SER A 101 21.93 17.52 -4.61
N LEU A 102 21.58 16.66 -3.65
CA LEU A 102 20.17 16.43 -3.30
C LEU A 102 19.63 17.63 -2.52
N PRO A 103 18.37 18.04 -2.76
CA PRO A 103 17.67 19.00 -1.91
C PRO A 103 17.63 18.52 -0.45
N SER A 104 17.42 19.45 0.50
CA SER A 104 17.36 19.08 1.90
C SER A 104 16.32 17.97 2.15
N TYR A 105 16.67 17.00 2.99
CA TYR A 105 15.75 15.91 3.36
C TYR A 105 14.40 16.41 3.86
N GLN A 106 14.40 17.53 4.62
CA GLN A 106 13.19 18.12 5.16
C GLN A 106 12.23 18.56 4.05
N LEU A 107 12.74 19.20 2.99
CA LEU A 107 11.93 19.63 1.85
C LEU A 107 11.34 18.44 1.09
N ILE A 108 12.17 17.45 0.72
CA ILE A 108 11.71 16.25 0.00
C ILE A 108 10.70 15.49 0.84
N SER A 109 11.00 15.28 2.12
CA SER A 109 10.12 14.59 3.04
C SER A 109 8.76 15.28 3.21
N SER A 110 8.72 16.61 3.26
CA SER A 110 7.46 17.37 3.37
C SER A 110 6.63 17.25 2.10
N ILE A 111 7.23 17.48 0.94
CA ILE A 111 6.54 17.38 -0.35
C ILE A 111 5.96 15.97 -0.55
N THR A 112 6.77 14.95 -0.31
CA THR A 112 6.31 13.55 -0.50
C THR A 112 5.25 13.14 0.51
N ARG A 113 5.26 13.66 1.74
CA ARG A 113 4.20 13.41 2.72
C ARG A 113 2.87 14.03 2.31
N VAL A 114 2.89 15.26 1.77
CA VAL A 114 1.69 15.90 1.22
C VAL A 114 1.14 15.07 0.06
N PHE A 115 2.01 14.64 -0.85
CA PHE A 115 1.61 13.79 -1.97
C PHE A 115 1.03 12.44 -1.49
N ASN A 116 1.68 11.80 -0.53
CA ASN A 116 1.17 10.56 0.08
C ASN A 116 -0.19 10.77 0.75
N LEU A 117 -0.42 11.93 1.39
CA LEU A 117 -1.70 12.27 1.99
C LEU A 117 -2.80 12.37 0.93
N ILE A 118 -2.52 13.01 -0.22
CA ILE A 118 -3.46 13.06 -1.36
C ILE A 118 -3.80 11.64 -1.84
N CYS A 119 -2.80 10.78 -2.00
CA CYS A 119 -3.02 9.39 -2.37
C CYS A 119 -3.90 8.65 -1.34
N ILE A 120 -3.66 8.84 -0.05
CA ILE A 120 -4.43 8.21 1.02
C ILE A 120 -5.88 8.70 1.02
N VAL A 121 -6.11 10.00 0.81
CA VAL A 121 -7.47 10.57 0.70
C VAL A 121 -8.22 9.92 -0.48
N TYR A 122 -7.56 9.77 -1.63
CA TYR A 122 -8.13 9.07 -2.78
C TYR A 122 -8.49 7.62 -2.45
N LEU A 123 -7.57 6.87 -1.81
CA LEU A 123 -7.80 5.48 -1.38
C LEU A 123 -8.96 5.37 -0.39
N CYS A 124 -9.02 6.29 0.58
CA CYS A 124 -10.10 6.36 1.55
C CYS A 124 -11.45 6.61 0.88
N ALA A 125 -11.54 7.61 0.00
CA ALA A 125 -12.76 7.94 -0.73
C ALA A 125 -13.23 6.76 -1.61
N HIS A 126 -12.29 6.08 -2.29
CA HIS A 126 -12.61 4.94 -3.13
C HIS A 126 -13.10 3.74 -2.31
N THR A 127 -12.46 3.42 -1.19
CA THR A 127 -12.85 2.29 -0.33
C THR A 127 -14.16 2.59 0.41
N LEU A 128 -14.39 3.82 0.83
CA LEU A 128 -15.65 4.24 1.43
C LEU A 128 -16.81 4.14 0.44
N ARG A 129 -16.60 4.59 -0.80
CA ARG A 129 -17.60 4.44 -1.87
C ARG A 129 -17.90 2.96 -2.14
N SER A 130 -16.88 2.11 -2.19
CA SER A 130 -17.07 0.65 -2.36
C SER A 130 -17.89 0.05 -1.22
N HIS A 131 -17.71 0.53 0.02
CA HIS A 131 -18.52 0.10 1.16
C HIS A 131 -19.98 0.56 1.05
N ILE A 132 -20.23 1.80 0.58
CA ILE A 132 -21.59 2.31 0.37
C ILE A 132 -22.32 1.51 -0.72
N GLU A 133 -21.62 1.16 -1.80
CA GLU A 133 -22.20 0.37 -2.90
C GLU A 133 -22.49 -1.10 -2.50
N LYS A 134 -21.68 -1.67 -1.59
CA LYS A 134 -21.81 -3.04 -1.06
C LYS A 134 -21.50 -3.07 0.43
N PRO A 135 -22.48 -2.80 1.29
CA PRO A 135 -22.27 -2.73 2.74
C PRO A 135 -22.04 -4.14 3.31
N GLU A 136 -20.80 -4.50 3.52
CA GLU A 136 -20.38 -5.68 4.26
C GLU A 136 -19.59 -5.24 5.50
N PRO A 137 -19.73 -5.94 6.65
CA PRO A 137 -19.07 -5.53 7.89
C PRO A 137 -17.55 -5.48 7.78
N ASP A 138 -16.94 -6.27 6.90
CA ASP A 138 -15.48 -6.27 6.70
C ASP A 138 -15.01 -5.15 5.77
N THR A 139 -15.86 -4.62 4.89
CA THR A 139 -15.47 -3.57 3.94
C THR A 139 -15.28 -2.21 4.58
N ILE A 140 -15.92 -1.94 5.72
CA ILE A 140 -15.77 -0.67 6.47
C ILE A 140 -14.39 -0.53 7.13
N LEU A 141 -13.71 -1.65 7.43
CA LEU A 141 -12.40 -1.62 8.07
C LEU A 141 -11.33 -0.97 7.17
N SER A 142 -11.46 -1.13 5.85
CA SER A 142 -10.47 -0.61 4.90
C SER A 142 -10.37 0.93 4.90
N PRO A 143 -11.48 1.71 4.78
CA PRO A 143 -11.42 3.16 4.92
C PRO A 143 -10.86 3.60 6.27
N PHE A 144 -11.22 2.95 7.38
CA PHE A 144 -10.66 3.27 8.70
C PHE A 144 -9.14 3.11 8.75
N GLY A 145 -8.61 2.03 8.17
CA GLY A 145 -7.17 1.83 8.05
C GLY A 145 -6.49 2.98 7.29
N TYR A 146 -7.06 3.42 6.17
CA TYR A 146 -6.52 4.55 5.41
C TYR A 146 -6.66 5.89 6.14
N ILE A 147 -7.76 6.15 6.86
CA ILE A 147 -7.92 7.34 7.69
C ILE A 147 -6.80 7.43 8.73
N LEU A 148 -6.54 6.34 9.45
CA LEU A 148 -5.46 6.31 10.45
C LEU A 148 -4.08 6.53 9.81
N LEU A 149 -3.81 5.94 8.63
CA LEU A 149 -2.58 6.24 7.91
C LEU A 149 -2.49 7.71 7.50
N GLY A 150 -3.59 8.32 7.07
CA GLY A 150 -3.67 9.73 6.74
C GLY A 150 -3.37 10.63 7.93
N ILE A 151 -4.00 10.39 9.08
CA ILE A 151 -3.74 11.11 10.33
C ILE A 151 -2.28 10.97 10.74
N SER A 152 -1.70 9.76 10.63
CA SER A 152 -0.27 9.55 10.90
C SER A 152 0.63 10.38 9.97
N GLN A 153 0.33 10.46 8.66
CA GLN A 153 1.12 11.28 7.74
C GLN A 153 1.00 12.77 8.07
N TYR A 154 -0.20 13.24 8.41
CA TYR A 154 -0.43 14.62 8.81
C TYR A 154 0.34 14.97 10.11
N SER A 155 0.29 14.10 11.12
CA SER A 155 1.06 14.29 12.37
C SER A 155 2.57 14.38 12.12
N LEU A 156 3.09 13.64 11.12
CA LEU A 156 4.51 13.75 10.73
C LEU A 156 4.83 15.05 9.99
N ILE A 157 3.86 15.69 9.32
CA ILE A 157 4.03 17.03 8.74
C ILE A 157 4.13 18.06 9.88
N ILE A 158 3.27 17.95 10.90
CA ILE A 158 3.35 18.82 12.09
C ILE A 158 4.70 18.65 12.77
N TYR A 159 5.15 17.41 12.99
CA TYR A 159 6.47 17.15 13.57
C TYR A 159 7.60 17.80 12.77
N ALA A 160 7.55 17.75 11.44
CA ALA A 160 8.58 18.33 10.60
C ALA A 160 8.65 19.88 10.69
N ASN A 161 7.53 20.54 11.00
CA ASN A 161 7.46 22.00 11.14
C ASN A 161 7.80 22.47 12.58
N ASP A 162 7.24 21.79 13.59
CA ASP A 162 7.26 22.25 14.97
C ASP A 162 8.22 21.47 15.87
N ASN A 163 8.88 20.43 15.33
CA ASN A 163 9.72 19.48 16.09
C ASN A 163 9.03 18.88 17.34
N SER A 164 7.71 18.80 17.32
CA SER A 164 6.92 18.29 18.44
C SER A 164 7.08 16.79 18.62
N MET A 165 7.77 16.36 19.66
CA MET A 165 7.94 14.93 19.97
C MET A 165 6.62 14.20 20.21
N SER A 166 5.60 14.88 20.75
CA SER A 166 4.26 14.31 20.90
C SER A 166 3.61 13.98 19.57
N ALA A 167 3.78 14.84 18.55
CA ALA A 167 3.31 14.58 17.20
C ALA A 167 4.00 13.36 16.57
N TRP A 168 5.29 13.18 16.84
CA TRP A 168 6.05 12.01 16.35
C TRP A 168 5.55 10.70 16.97
N TRP A 169 5.44 10.64 18.32
CA TRP A 169 4.92 9.46 19.01
C TRP A 169 3.47 9.16 18.63
N GLY A 170 2.63 10.19 18.55
CA GLY A 170 1.24 10.07 18.09
C GLY A 170 1.16 9.50 16.67
N ALA A 171 2.00 9.99 15.74
CA ALA A 171 2.08 9.49 14.39
C ALA A 171 2.45 8.00 14.33
N LEU A 172 3.40 7.55 15.16
CA LEU A 172 3.80 6.16 15.23
C LEU A 172 2.65 5.28 15.76
N ALA A 173 2.05 5.65 16.88
CA ALA A 173 0.96 4.89 17.50
C ALA A 173 -0.24 4.74 16.54
N ILE A 174 -0.68 5.83 15.91
CA ILE A 174 -1.79 5.83 14.95
C ILE A 174 -1.45 4.99 13.71
N ARG A 175 -0.20 5.04 13.24
CA ARG A 175 0.27 4.21 12.12
C ARG A 175 0.19 2.73 12.44
N TRP A 176 0.66 2.33 13.63
CA TRP A 176 0.56 0.94 14.08
C TRP A 176 -0.89 0.48 14.16
N ALA A 177 -1.80 1.31 14.65
CA ALA A 177 -3.22 1.01 14.67
C ALA A 177 -3.78 0.81 13.25
N GLY A 178 -3.44 1.69 12.31
CA GLY A 178 -3.85 1.56 10.90
C GLY A 178 -3.32 0.28 10.24
N LEU A 179 -2.05 -0.06 10.47
CA LEU A 179 -1.45 -1.29 9.95
C LEU A 179 -2.07 -2.55 10.59
N ALA A 180 -2.41 -2.52 11.88
CA ALA A 180 -3.10 -3.60 12.56
C ALA A 180 -4.47 -3.88 11.93
N ILE A 181 -5.22 -2.85 11.54
CA ILE A 181 -6.49 -3.01 10.80
C ILE A 181 -6.25 -3.76 9.48
N PHE A 182 -5.26 -3.37 8.68
CA PHE A 182 -4.95 -4.08 7.43
C PHE A 182 -4.50 -5.52 7.66
N LEU A 183 -3.78 -5.78 8.74
CA LEU A 183 -3.41 -7.15 9.14
C LEU A 183 -4.65 -7.98 9.49
N ILE A 184 -5.60 -7.41 10.23
CA ILE A 184 -6.88 -8.07 10.55
C ILE A 184 -7.66 -8.39 9.28
N ILE A 185 -7.77 -7.45 8.34
CA ILE A 185 -8.42 -7.67 7.04
C ILE A 185 -7.75 -8.81 6.28
N ALA A 186 -6.42 -8.81 6.21
CA ALA A 186 -5.65 -9.85 5.53
C ALA A 186 -5.88 -11.23 6.19
N PHE A 187 -5.84 -11.30 7.52
CA PHE A 187 -6.08 -12.52 8.27
C PHE A 187 -7.49 -13.06 8.06
N ARG A 188 -8.53 -12.22 8.18
CA ARG A 188 -9.92 -12.61 7.93
C ARG A 188 -10.13 -13.12 6.50
N SER A 189 -9.58 -12.41 5.51
CA SER A 189 -9.64 -12.82 4.11
C SER A 189 -8.99 -14.18 3.88
N PHE A 190 -7.85 -14.44 4.52
CA PHE A 190 -7.17 -15.74 4.44
C PHE A 190 -7.97 -16.86 5.10
N TRP A 191 -8.51 -16.59 6.30
CA TRP A 191 -9.30 -17.58 7.07
C TRP A 191 -10.59 -17.97 6.35
N ASN A 192 -11.35 -16.99 5.84
CA ASN A 192 -12.58 -17.24 5.11
C ASN A 192 -12.33 -18.03 3.82
N THR A 193 -11.22 -17.78 3.12
CA THR A 193 -10.82 -18.52 1.93
C THR A 193 -10.52 -20.00 2.25
N LYS A 194 -9.85 -20.24 3.39
CA LYS A 194 -9.56 -21.62 3.84
C LYS A 194 -10.85 -22.37 4.19
N LYS A 195 -11.77 -21.72 4.88
CA LYS A 195 -13.07 -22.31 5.27
C LYS A 195 -13.91 -22.68 4.04
N ASN A 196 -14.02 -21.78 3.06
CA ASN A 196 -14.79 -22.03 1.84
C ASN A 196 -14.12 -23.07 0.92
N GLY A 197 -12.78 -23.14 0.89
CA GLY A 197 -12.05 -24.16 0.12
C GLY A 197 -12.16 -25.58 0.68
N LEU A 198 -12.49 -25.74 1.97
CA LEU A 198 -12.74 -27.03 2.60
C LEU A 198 -14.18 -27.55 2.37
N ILE A 199 -15.13 -26.63 2.09
CA ILE A 199 -16.55 -26.99 1.93
C ILE A 199 -16.87 -27.40 0.48
N THR A 200 -16.21 -26.80 -0.51
CA THR A 200 -16.49 -27.03 -1.95
C THR A 200 -16.22 -28.44 -2.47
N PRO A 201 -15.16 -29.19 -2.10
CA PRO A 201 -14.92 -30.51 -2.63
C PRO A 201 -15.95 -31.53 -2.12
N LYS A 202 -16.43 -31.37 -0.88
CA LYS A 202 -17.37 -32.33 -0.28
C LYS A 202 -18.79 -32.21 -0.86
N LYS A 203 -19.19 -31.02 -1.27
CA LYS A 203 -20.51 -30.78 -1.87
C LYS A 203 -20.59 -31.29 -3.32
N ARG A 204 -19.52 -31.15 -4.11
CA ARG A 204 -19.47 -31.68 -5.48
C ARG A 204 -19.59 -33.21 -5.53
N VAL A 205 -18.91 -33.91 -4.63
CA VAL A 205 -18.96 -35.39 -4.57
C VAL A 205 -20.32 -35.90 -4.14
N LEU A 206 -21.06 -35.16 -3.31
CA LEU A 206 -22.41 -35.49 -2.89
C LEU A 206 -23.44 -35.23 -3.99
N ASP A 207 -23.29 -34.13 -4.75
CA ASP A 207 -24.21 -33.83 -5.86
C ASP A 207 -24.01 -34.78 -7.05
N GLU A 208 -22.77 -35.24 -7.32
CA GLU A 208 -22.51 -36.29 -8.32
C GLU A 208 -23.07 -37.67 -7.92
N LYS A 209 -23.07 -37.99 -6.61
CA LYS A 209 -23.65 -39.24 -6.12
C LYS A 209 -25.19 -39.28 -6.11
N ASN A 210 -25.82 -38.11 -6.03
CA ASN A 210 -27.28 -38.02 -6.04
C ASN A 210 -27.88 -37.92 -7.46
N ASN A 211 -27.04 -37.73 -8.47
CA ASN A 211 -27.45 -37.65 -9.88
C ASN A 211 -27.04 -38.86 -10.72
N ALA A 212 -26.46 -39.87 -10.09
CA ALA A 212 -26.16 -41.20 -10.70
C ALA A 212 -27.08 -42.26 -10.12
#